data_96c5f18b845fc6e2c4065bc23cf11340
#
_entry.id   96c5f18b845fc6e2c4065bc23cf11340
#
_cell.length_a   1.000
_cell.length_b   1.000
_cell.length_c   1.000
_cell.angle_alpha   90.00
_cell.angle_beta   90.00
_cell.angle_gamma   90.00
#
_symmetry.space_group_name_H-M   'P 1'
#
loop_
_entity.id
_entity.type
_entity.pdbx_description
1 polymer ?
#
loop_
_entity_poly.entity_id
_entity_poly.type
_entity_poly.pdbx_seq_one_letter_code
_entity_poly.pdbx_strand_id
1 'polypeptide(L)'
;KNLLLPKKLNMKILGIGNAIVDVICKVDDKFLIKHNLTKSTMKLIFDENEFKNLLKNLKIEKTVSGGSVANSIVGLSQLGNRTGFIGKVSDDEFGSKYEEGLKKENVQYFYSKKKENCCSIYLF
;
A
#
# COMPACT_ATOMS: atom_id res chain seq x y z
N LYS A 1 -25.26 20.75 27.54
CA LYS A 1 -23.98 20.14 28.00
C LYS A 1 -23.01 20.18 26.83
N ASN A 2 -22.12 21.20 26.83
CA ASN A 2 -21.02 21.22 25.90
C ASN A 2 -20.08 20.07 26.25
N LEU A 3 -20.08 19.02 25.44
CA LEU A 3 -19.02 18.04 25.47
C LEU A 3 -17.74 18.80 25.06
N LEU A 4 -16.86 19.08 26.01
CA LEU A 4 -15.51 19.54 25.75
C LEU A 4 -14.81 18.43 24.96
N LEU A 5 -14.79 18.59 23.62
CA LEU A 5 -13.91 17.80 22.80
C LEU A 5 -12.48 18.00 23.33
N PRO A 6 -11.73 16.94 23.61
CA PRO A 6 -10.39 17.06 24.13
C PRO A 6 -9.58 17.98 23.18
N LYS A 7 -8.83 18.91 23.75
CA LYS A 7 -7.86 19.73 23.00
C LYS A 7 -7.16 18.82 22.02
N LYS A 8 -7.24 19.13 20.72
CA LYS A 8 -6.59 18.40 19.64
C LYS A 8 -5.15 18.14 20.05
N LEU A 9 -4.86 16.92 20.50
CA LEU A 9 -3.51 16.49 20.82
C LEU A 9 -2.74 16.55 19.51
N ASN A 10 -1.92 17.58 19.33
CA ASN A 10 -1.15 17.79 18.11
C ASN A 10 0.10 16.88 18.15
N MET A 11 -0.14 15.57 18.29
CA MET A 11 0.94 14.59 18.32
C MET A 11 1.56 14.47 16.94
N LYS A 12 2.89 14.38 16.92
CA LYS A 12 3.68 14.05 15.74
C LYS A 12 4.01 12.57 15.82
N ILE A 13 3.52 11.78 14.88
CA ILE A 13 3.69 10.33 14.87
C ILE A 13 4.38 9.95 13.57
N LEU A 14 5.48 9.21 13.68
CA LEU A 14 6.24 8.70 12.56
C LEU A 14 6.19 7.17 12.55
N GLY A 15 5.69 6.60 11.45
CA GLY A 15 5.73 5.16 11.20
C GLY A 15 6.86 4.78 10.26
N ILE A 16 7.46 3.64 10.50
CA ILE A 16 8.48 3.04 9.63
C ILE A 16 8.01 1.63 9.28
N GLY A 17 7.91 1.30 8.00
CA GLY A 17 7.43 -0.01 7.58
C GLY A 17 7.55 -0.26 6.09
N ASN A 18 7.08 -1.42 5.67
CA ASN A 18 7.04 -1.78 4.26
C ASN A 18 5.93 -1.01 3.54
N ALA A 19 6.29 -0.41 2.43
CA ALA A 19 5.32 0.15 1.50
C ALA A 19 4.78 -1.00 0.63
N ILE A 20 3.49 -1.26 0.73
CA ILE A 20 2.81 -2.34 0.01
C ILE A 20 1.76 -1.72 -0.89
N VAL A 21 1.67 -2.22 -2.13
CA VAL A 21 0.60 -1.86 -3.06
C VAL A 21 -0.27 -3.08 -3.28
N ASP A 22 -1.54 -2.97 -2.93
CA ASP A 22 -2.53 -4.01 -3.18
C ASP A 22 -3.15 -3.80 -4.56
N VAL A 23 -2.99 -4.79 -5.44
CA VAL A 23 -3.61 -4.80 -6.77
C VAL A 23 -4.79 -5.76 -6.74
N ILE A 24 -5.98 -5.21 -6.84
CA ILE A 24 -7.23 -5.97 -6.74
C ILE A 24 -7.73 -6.30 -8.13
N CYS A 25 -7.92 -7.60 -8.39
CA CYS A 25 -8.38 -8.13 -9.67
C CYS A 25 -9.45 -9.20 -9.44
N LYS A 26 -10.37 -9.35 -10.42
CA LYS A 26 -11.26 -10.51 -10.49
C LYS A 26 -10.68 -11.55 -11.44
N VAL A 27 -10.58 -12.78 -10.97
CA VAL A 27 -10.08 -13.91 -11.74
C VAL A 27 -10.99 -15.11 -11.56
N ASP A 28 -10.99 -16.01 -12.53
CA ASP A 28 -11.67 -17.30 -12.43
C ASP A 28 -10.74 -18.39 -11.82
N ASP A 29 -11.32 -19.51 -11.44
CA ASP A 29 -10.56 -20.62 -10.85
C ASP A 29 -9.53 -21.22 -11.83
N LYS A 30 -9.77 -21.14 -13.16
CA LYS A 30 -8.83 -21.60 -14.18
C LYS A 30 -7.54 -20.76 -14.17
N PHE A 31 -7.67 -19.45 -13.97
CA PHE A 31 -6.52 -18.56 -13.83
C PHE A 31 -5.68 -18.93 -12.60
N LEU A 32 -6.33 -19.18 -11.47
CA LEU A 32 -5.65 -19.58 -10.23
C LEU A 32 -4.84 -20.87 -10.42
N ILE A 33 -5.44 -21.89 -11.03
CA ILE A 33 -4.78 -23.16 -11.32
C ILE A 33 -3.60 -22.97 -12.26
N LYS A 34 -3.79 -22.23 -13.36
CA LYS A 34 -2.75 -21.95 -14.35
C LYS A 34 -1.51 -21.29 -13.77
N HIS A 35 -1.70 -20.39 -12.80
CA HIS A 35 -0.62 -19.61 -12.17
C HIS A 35 -0.19 -20.17 -10.80
N ASN A 36 -0.67 -21.36 -10.44
CA ASN A 36 -0.38 -22.02 -9.16
C ASN A 36 -0.64 -21.09 -7.96
N LEU A 37 -1.81 -20.45 -7.99
CA LEU A 37 -2.28 -19.55 -6.93
C LEU A 37 -3.34 -20.28 -6.11
N THR A 38 -3.21 -20.25 -4.80
CA THR A 38 -4.19 -20.86 -3.90
C THR A 38 -5.22 -19.82 -3.48
N LYS A 39 -6.50 -20.15 -3.61
CA LYS A 39 -7.60 -19.25 -3.20
C LYS A 39 -7.50 -18.91 -1.72
N SER A 40 -7.79 -17.67 -1.38
CA SER A 40 -7.75 -17.15 0.00
C SER A 40 -6.37 -17.20 0.68
N THR A 41 -5.30 -17.19 -0.10
CA THR A 41 -3.93 -17.11 0.41
C THR A 41 -3.20 -15.93 -0.18
N MET A 42 -2.20 -15.42 0.54
CA MET A 42 -1.27 -14.42 0.03
C MET A 42 -0.10 -15.10 -0.68
N LYS A 43 0.27 -14.59 -1.85
CA LYS A 43 1.52 -14.94 -2.51
C LYS A 43 2.39 -13.68 -2.61
N LEU A 44 3.57 -13.76 -2.04
CA LEU A 44 4.56 -12.70 -2.17
C LEU A 44 5.36 -12.91 -3.46
N ILE A 45 5.40 -11.91 -4.32
CA ILE A 45 6.11 -11.97 -5.60
C ILE A 45 7.29 -11.01 -5.52
N PHE A 46 8.50 -11.53 -5.60
CA PHE A 46 9.76 -10.77 -5.59
C PHE A 46 10.36 -10.57 -6.98
N ASP A 47 9.98 -11.42 -7.93
CA ASP A 47 10.50 -11.35 -9.31
C ASP A 47 9.63 -10.41 -10.14
N GLU A 48 10.28 -9.39 -10.71
CA GLU A 48 9.62 -8.39 -11.54
C GLU A 48 9.00 -8.99 -12.82
N ASN A 49 9.66 -9.99 -13.40
CA ASN A 49 9.16 -10.62 -14.63
C ASN A 49 7.95 -11.51 -14.34
N GLU A 50 7.98 -12.27 -13.24
CA GLU A 50 6.83 -13.03 -12.77
C GLU A 50 5.65 -12.10 -12.55
N PHE A 51 5.88 -10.98 -11.89
CA PHE A 51 4.85 -9.98 -11.64
C PHE A 51 4.29 -9.35 -12.92
N LYS A 52 5.14 -8.87 -13.82
CA LYS A 52 4.72 -8.30 -15.11
C LYS A 52 3.95 -9.30 -15.96
N ASN A 53 4.37 -10.57 -15.97
CA ASN A 53 3.66 -11.62 -16.70
C ASN A 53 2.29 -11.92 -16.10
N LEU A 54 2.18 -11.90 -14.78
CA LEU A 54 0.90 -12.07 -14.09
C LEU A 54 -0.04 -10.90 -14.43
N LEU A 55 0.43 -9.67 -14.34
CA LEU A 55 -0.36 -8.45 -14.62
C LEU A 55 -0.86 -8.36 -16.07
N LYS A 56 -0.08 -8.83 -17.05
CA LYS A 56 -0.50 -8.80 -18.47
C LYS A 56 -1.82 -9.53 -18.72
N ASN A 57 -2.15 -10.51 -17.90
CA ASN A 57 -3.34 -11.35 -18.04
C ASN A 57 -4.45 -10.97 -17.07
N LEU A 58 -4.27 -9.89 -16.30
CA LEU A 58 -5.20 -9.46 -15.27
C LEU A 58 -5.87 -8.14 -15.65
N LYS A 59 -7.17 -8.07 -15.42
CA LYS A 59 -7.90 -6.79 -15.44
C LYS A 59 -7.85 -6.22 -14.01
N ILE A 60 -7.01 -5.21 -13.82
CA ILE A 60 -6.92 -4.51 -12.53
C ILE A 60 -8.20 -3.72 -12.31
N GLU A 61 -8.91 -3.99 -11.22
CA GLU A 61 -10.09 -3.24 -10.81
C GLU A 61 -9.71 -2.04 -9.94
N LYS A 62 -8.77 -2.24 -9.03
CA LYS A 62 -8.35 -1.21 -8.09
C LYS A 62 -6.91 -1.42 -7.64
N THR A 63 -6.23 -0.32 -7.39
CA THR A 63 -4.90 -0.29 -6.75
C THR A 63 -5.02 0.53 -5.47
N VAL A 64 -4.55 -0.01 -4.34
CA VAL A 64 -4.67 0.62 -3.02
C VAL A 64 -3.31 0.60 -2.34
N SER A 65 -2.96 1.71 -1.70
CA SER A 65 -1.80 1.75 -0.81
C SER A 65 -2.11 0.98 0.46
N GLY A 66 -1.23 0.06 0.84
CA GLY A 66 -1.39 -0.83 1.98
C GLY A 66 -0.14 -0.90 2.86
N GLY A 67 -0.08 -1.94 3.68
CA GLY A 67 0.95 -2.14 4.69
C GLY A 67 0.43 -1.80 6.09
N SER A 68 0.64 -2.69 7.05
CA SER A 68 0.06 -2.58 8.40
C SER A 68 0.44 -1.27 9.11
N VAL A 69 1.71 -0.87 9.03
CA VAL A 69 2.17 0.39 9.62
C VAL A 69 1.57 1.59 8.87
N ALA A 70 1.57 1.59 7.55
CA ALA A 70 1.01 2.68 6.76
C ALA A 70 -0.48 2.85 7.03
N ASN A 71 -1.25 1.76 7.11
CA ASN A 71 -2.67 1.79 7.45
C ASN A 71 -2.92 2.37 8.85
N SER A 72 -2.07 2.03 9.83
CA SER A 72 -2.14 2.59 11.18
C SER A 72 -1.84 4.09 11.18
N ILE A 73 -0.85 4.53 10.42
CA ILE A 73 -0.49 5.94 10.28
C ILE A 73 -1.60 6.74 9.58
N VAL A 74 -2.25 6.17 8.55
CA VAL A 74 -3.43 6.77 7.91
C VAL A 74 -4.57 6.93 8.92
N GLY A 75 -4.89 5.88 9.69
CA GLY A 75 -5.91 5.95 10.72
C GLY A 75 -5.64 7.05 11.76
N LEU A 76 -4.38 7.17 12.20
CA LEU A 76 -3.97 8.24 13.12
C LEU A 76 -4.07 9.64 12.50
N SER A 77 -3.80 9.77 11.19
CA SER A 77 -4.00 11.02 10.46
C SER A 77 -5.47 11.40 10.41
N GLN A 78 -6.35 10.46 10.11
CA GLN A 78 -7.81 10.67 10.08
C GLN A 78 -8.37 11.07 11.44
N LEU A 79 -7.73 10.64 12.54
CA LEU A 79 -8.03 11.10 13.91
C LEU A 79 -7.48 12.50 14.23
N GLY A 80 -6.87 13.18 13.25
CA GLY A 80 -6.43 14.57 13.36
C GLY A 80 -5.01 14.76 13.90
N ASN A 81 -4.20 13.70 13.94
CA ASN A 81 -2.78 13.80 14.31
C ASN A 81 -1.93 14.22 13.11
N ARG A 82 -0.79 14.83 13.38
CA ARG A 82 0.26 15.03 12.38
C ARG A 82 1.07 13.75 12.24
N THR A 83 1.03 13.16 11.07
CA THR A 83 1.63 11.85 10.83
C THR A 83 2.62 11.88 9.69
N GLY A 84 3.60 10.98 9.77
CA GLY A 84 4.57 10.74 8.72
C GLY A 84 4.84 9.25 8.56
N PHE A 85 5.25 8.86 7.38
CA PHE A 85 5.61 7.47 7.07
C PHE A 85 6.94 7.41 6.33
N ILE A 86 7.80 6.51 6.78
CA ILE A 86 9.05 6.14 6.12
C ILE A 86 8.89 4.72 5.58
N GLY A 87 8.97 4.60 4.27
CA GLY A 87 8.91 3.30 3.61
C GLY A 87 9.59 3.37 2.24
N LYS A 88 9.99 2.25 1.67
CA LYS A 88 10.69 2.22 0.41
C LYS A 88 9.72 1.82 -0.72
N VAL A 89 9.63 2.64 -1.76
CA VAL A 89 8.91 2.31 -3.01
C VAL A 89 9.87 2.40 -4.20
N SER A 90 9.54 1.74 -5.30
CA SER A 90 10.28 1.88 -6.54
C SER A 90 9.89 3.18 -7.27
N ASP A 91 10.75 3.60 -8.20
CA ASP A 91 10.48 4.75 -9.06
C ASP A 91 9.69 4.31 -10.30
N ASP A 92 8.43 3.90 -10.05
CA ASP A 92 7.49 3.43 -11.05
C ASP A 92 6.08 3.96 -10.79
N GLU A 93 5.12 3.51 -11.61
CA GLU A 93 3.72 3.89 -11.49
C GLU A 93 3.10 3.49 -10.13
N PHE A 94 3.46 2.31 -9.61
CA PHE A 94 2.93 1.84 -8.32
C PHE A 94 3.51 2.63 -7.15
N GLY A 95 4.81 2.94 -7.19
CA GLY A 95 5.43 3.80 -6.19
C GLY A 95 4.81 5.20 -6.17
N SER A 96 4.52 5.76 -7.34
CA SER A 96 3.85 7.07 -7.46
C SER A 96 2.42 7.02 -6.91
N LYS A 97 1.66 5.97 -7.22
CA LYS A 97 0.31 5.76 -6.67
C LYS A 97 0.32 5.59 -5.14
N TYR A 98 1.36 4.93 -4.62
CA TYR A 98 1.53 4.78 -3.17
C TYR A 98 1.72 6.13 -2.47
N GLU A 99 2.64 6.95 -2.98
CA GLU A 99 2.88 8.30 -2.48
C GLU A 99 1.61 9.16 -2.51
N GLU A 100 0.91 9.17 -3.65
CA GLU A 100 -0.33 9.91 -3.82
C GLU A 100 -1.42 9.44 -2.84
N GLY A 101 -1.51 8.13 -2.59
CA GLY A 101 -2.44 7.55 -1.63
C GLY A 101 -2.20 8.09 -0.23
N LEU A 102 -0.96 8.08 0.26
CA LEU A 102 -0.60 8.63 1.57
C LEU A 102 -0.83 10.14 1.64
N LYS A 103 -0.48 10.87 0.58
CA LYS A 103 -0.67 12.32 0.52
C LYS A 103 -2.14 12.73 0.59
N LYS A 104 -3.04 12.00 -0.05
CA LYS A 104 -4.49 12.21 0.04
C LYS A 104 -5.01 12.09 1.47
N GLU A 105 -4.39 11.23 2.27
CA GLU A 105 -4.71 11.01 3.68
C GLU A 105 -3.95 11.95 4.63
N ASN A 106 -3.32 13.01 4.10
CA ASN A 106 -2.51 13.98 4.86
C ASN A 106 -1.34 13.37 5.64
N VAL A 107 -0.81 12.25 5.18
CA VAL A 107 0.40 11.63 5.71
C VAL A 107 1.61 12.18 4.98
N GLN A 108 2.59 12.69 5.73
CA GLN A 108 3.87 13.09 5.15
C GLN A 108 4.69 11.84 4.81
N TYR A 109 5.15 11.74 3.57
CA TYR A 109 5.96 10.63 3.11
C TYR A 109 7.42 11.03 3.00
N PHE A 110 8.30 10.28 3.67
CA PHE A 110 9.74 10.52 3.68
C PHE A 110 10.45 9.37 3.01
N TYR A 111 10.95 9.62 1.80
CA TYR A 111 11.65 8.59 1.05
C TYR A 111 12.55 9.16 -0.06
N SER A 112 13.68 8.47 -0.31
CA SER A 112 14.49 8.66 -1.51
C SER A 112 14.18 7.55 -2.52
N LYS A 113 13.59 7.89 -3.67
CA LYS A 113 13.31 6.93 -4.75
C LYS A 113 14.62 6.31 -5.25
N LYS A 114 14.69 4.99 -5.30
CA LYS A 114 15.78 4.26 -5.93
C LYS A 114 15.23 3.41 -7.06
N LYS A 115 15.99 3.26 -8.13
CA LYS A 115 15.63 2.45 -9.31
C LYS A 115 15.53 0.94 -9.04
N GLU A 116 15.80 0.48 -7.83
CA GLU A 116 15.75 -0.94 -7.49
C GLU A 116 14.34 -1.34 -7.08
N ASN A 117 13.85 -2.39 -7.70
CA ASN A 117 12.53 -3.00 -7.47
C ASN A 117 12.30 -3.30 -5.99
N CYS A 118 11.32 -2.67 -5.41
CA CYS A 118 10.99 -2.82 -4.00
C CYS A 118 9.49 -2.72 -3.74
N CYS A 119 8.68 -3.36 -4.59
CA CYS A 119 7.26 -3.52 -4.31
C CYS A 119 6.98 -4.97 -4.00
N SER A 120 6.57 -5.23 -2.78
CA SER A 120 5.91 -6.49 -2.44
C SER A 120 4.45 -6.35 -2.87
N ILE A 121 3.98 -7.22 -3.75
CA ILE A 121 2.62 -7.20 -4.24
C ILE A 121 1.90 -8.41 -3.70
N TYR A 122 0.74 -8.16 -3.12
CA TYR A 122 -0.15 -9.17 -2.63
C TYR A 122 -1.33 -9.28 -3.60
N LEU A 123 -1.63 -10.51 -4.02
CA LEU A 123 -2.84 -10.86 -4.77
C LEU A 123 -3.82 -11.53 -3.81
N PHE A 124 -5.01 -10.99 -3.76
CA PHE A 124 -6.13 -11.60 -3.03
C PHE A 124 -7.18 -12.11 -4.01
#